data_528cd20a44c13242d3c58d9f44b11519
#
_entry.id   528cd20a44c13242d3c58d9f44b11519
#
_cell.length_a   1.000
_cell.length_b   1.000
_cell.length_c   1.000
_cell.angle_alpha   90.00
_cell.angle_beta   90.00
_cell.angle_gamma   90.00
#
_symmetry.space_group_name_H-M   'P 1'
#
loop_
_entity.id
_entity.type
_entity.pdbx_description
1 polymer ?
#
loop_
_entity_poly.entity_id
_entity_poly.type
_entity_poly.pdbx_seq_one_letter_code
_entity_poly.pdbx_strand_id
1 'polypeptide(L)'
;MDELRNKKGFICDMDGVIYHGNKLLPGVKEFVDWLYRENKNFLFLTNSSERSPKELQQKLKRMGLDVAESHFYTSALATARFISSQSPESSAYVIGGAGLIMALHDEGITMNDVDPDYVIIGEGNTYNYENILKAVHLVMKGAKLIGTNSDLTGPSENGIIPACRAMIAPIEMATGQNAYFIGKPNPLMMRTGLRILGVHSEDAVMIGDRMDTDMIAGIETGLDTCLVLSGVTDRADINKFPYRPRLVLNGVGDIPDKSNEIV
;
A
#
# COMPACT_ATOMS: atom_id res chain seq x y z
N MET A 1 -23.49 5.57 8.69
CA MET A 1 -23.37 4.54 7.63
C MET A 1 -23.80 5.06 6.28
N ASP A 2 -24.96 5.70 6.16
CA ASP A 2 -25.48 6.17 4.85
C ASP A 2 -24.54 7.17 4.17
N GLU A 3 -23.91 8.05 4.93
CA GLU A 3 -22.91 8.97 4.41
C GLU A 3 -21.70 8.25 3.80
N LEU A 4 -21.23 7.17 4.44
CA LEU A 4 -20.17 6.32 3.90
C LEU A 4 -20.63 5.61 2.61
N ARG A 5 -21.81 5.03 2.63
CA ARG A 5 -22.38 4.33 1.45
C ARG A 5 -22.60 5.25 0.26
N ASN A 6 -22.86 6.53 0.51
CA ASN A 6 -23.07 7.54 -0.53
C ASN A 6 -21.76 8.02 -1.19
N LYS A 7 -20.59 7.68 -0.65
CA LYS A 7 -19.32 7.98 -1.30
C LYS A 7 -19.23 7.32 -2.67
N LYS A 8 -18.55 7.99 -3.59
CA LYS A 8 -18.33 7.50 -4.97
C LYS A 8 -17.06 6.64 -5.08
N GLY A 9 -16.01 6.97 -4.28
CA GLY A 9 -14.72 6.34 -4.31
C GLY A 9 -14.34 5.63 -3.01
N PHE A 10 -13.82 4.41 -3.14
CA PHE A 10 -13.38 3.57 -2.02
C PHE A 10 -11.93 3.16 -2.21
N ILE A 11 -11.04 3.67 -1.37
CA ILE A 11 -9.66 3.22 -1.29
C ILE A 11 -9.56 2.31 -0.07
N CYS A 12 -9.21 1.05 -0.29
CA CYS A 12 -9.17 0.04 0.77
C CYS A 12 -7.74 -0.50 0.90
N ASP A 13 -7.21 -0.55 2.11
CA ASP A 13 -6.04 -1.37 2.37
C ASP A 13 -6.36 -2.85 2.17
N MET A 14 -5.37 -3.71 2.11
CA MET A 14 -5.56 -5.12 1.78
C MET A 14 -5.35 -6.05 2.99
N ASP A 15 -4.17 -6.05 3.60
CA ASP A 15 -3.88 -6.92 4.73
C ASP A 15 -4.59 -6.40 5.99
N GLY A 16 -5.32 -7.26 6.69
CA GLY A 16 -6.15 -6.85 7.82
C GLY A 16 -7.50 -6.21 7.46
N VAL A 17 -7.76 -5.93 6.16
CA VAL A 17 -9.01 -5.36 5.65
C VAL A 17 -9.75 -6.33 4.73
N ILE A 18 -9.06 -6.87 3.75
CA ILE A 18 -9.60 -7.80 2.75
C ILE A 18 -9.25 -9.25 3.09
N TYR A 19 -8.03 -9.49 3.54
CA TYR A 19 -7.58 -10.83 3.93
C TYR A 19 -6.60 -10.76 5.11
N HIS A 20 -6.36 -11.90 5.73
CA HIS A 20 -5.22 -12.15 6.60
C HIS A 20 -4.52 -13.44 6.14
N GLY A 21 -3.22 -13.35 5.84
CA GLY A 21 -2.46 -14.45 5.24
C GLY A 21 -3.07 -14.92 3.90
N ASN A 22 -3.65 -16.11 3.89
CA ASN A 22 -4.31 -16.71 2.72
C ASN A 22 -5.82 -16.92 2.89
N LYS A 23 -6.45 -16.16 3.80
CA LYS A 23 -7.89 -16.26 4.08
C LYS A 23 -8.56 -14.91 3.95
N LEU A 24 -9.69 -14.84 3.22
CA LEU A 24 -10.55 -13.67 3.21
C LEU A 24 -11.12 -13.42 4.61
N LEU A 25 -11.23 -12.17 4.96
CA LEU A 25 -11.91 -11.74 6.18
C LEU A 25 -13.43 -11.84 6.01
N PRO A 26 -14.18 -11.96 7.12
CA PRO A 26 -15.64 -12.05 7.06
C PRO A 26 -16.28 -10.85 6.36
N GLY A 27 -17.27 -11.11 5.51
CA GLY A 27 -18.05 -10.09 4.81
C GLY A 27 -17.34 -9.40 3.62
N VAL A 28 -16.12 -9.82 3.28
CA VAL A 28 -15.36 -9.23 2.16
C VAL A 28 -16.02 -9.52 0.81
N LYS A 29 -16.55 -10.73 0.59
CA LYS A 29 -17.25 -11.05 -0.66
C LYS A 29 -18.47 -10.18 -0.85
N GLU A 30 -19.30 -10.07 0.18
CA GLU A 30 -20.50 -9.25 0.20
C GLU A 30 -20.16 -7.76 -0.02
N PHE A 31 -19.06 -7.30 0.57
CA PHE A 31 -18.58 -5.93 0.36
C PHE A 31 -18.15 -5.68 -1.09
N VAL A 32 -17.37 -6.57 -1.68
CA VAL A 32 -16.92 -6.42 -3.08
C VAL A 32 -18.09 -6.54 -4.06
N ASP A 33 -19.00 -7.49 -3.83
CA ASP A 33 -20.24 -7.62 -4.61
C ASP A 33 -21.09 -6.35 -4.51
N TRP A 34 -21.18 -5.74 -3.34
CA TRP A 34 -21.85 -4.46 -3.13
C TRP A 34 -21.16 -3.33 -3.90
N LEU A 35 -19.83 -3.22 -3.88
CA LEU A 35 -19.09 -2.21 -4.64
C LEU A 35 -19.42 -2.28 -6.14
N TYR A 36 -19.44 -3.49 -6.71
CA TYR A 36 -19.79 -3.71 -8.11
C TYR A 36 -21.27 -3.40 -8.39
N ARG A 37 -22.18 -3.90 -7.54
CA ARG A 37 -23.65 -3.69 -7.70
C ARG A 37 -24.04 -2.21 -7.64
N GLU A 38 -23.43 -1.45 -6.72
CA GLU A 38 -23.67 -0.02 -6.55
C GLU A 38 -22.81 0.84 -7.49
N ASN A 39 -22.09 0.22 -8.41
CA ASN A 39 -21.21 0.90 -9.38
C ASN A 39 -20.24 1.89 -8.71
N LYS A 40 -19.64 1.50 -7.59
CA LYS A 40 -18.65 2.30 -6.86
C LYS A 40 -17.29 2.20 -7.52
N ASN A 41 -16.56 3.32 -7.60
CA ASN A 41 -15.15 3.31 -7.97
C ASN A 41 -14.34 2.82 -6.76
N PHE A 42 -13.55 1.77 -6.92
CA PHE A 42 -12.75 1.27 -5.81
C PHE A 42 -11.34 0.86 -6.21
N LEU A 43 -10.43 0.93 -5.25
CA LEU A 43 -9.03 0.59 -5.41
C LEU A 43 -8.52 -0.11 -4.15
N PHE A 44 -7.93 -1.28 -4.32
CA PHE A 44 -7.16 -1.96 -3.28
C PHE A 44 -5.74 -1.40 -3.31
N LEU A 45 -5.35 -0.73 -2.23
CA LEU A 45 -4.12 0.04 -2.13
C LEU A 45 -3.26 -0.54 -1.01
N THR A 46 -2.08 -1.08 -1.36
CA THR A 46 -1.19 -1.75 -0.41
C THR A 46 0.19 -1.13 -0.36
N ASN A 47 0.77 -1.08 0.84
CA ASN A 47 2.17 -0.72 1.04
C ASN A 47 3.13 -1.82 0.60
N SER A 48 2.68 -3.06 0.43
CA SER A 48 3.54 -4.14 -0.08
C SER A 48 3.99 -3.85 -1.51
N SER A 49 5.30 -3.96 -1.74
CA SER A 49 5.96 -3.79 -3.04
C SER A 49 6.35 -5.12 -3.69
N GLU A 50 6.14 -6.23 -2.99
CA GLU A 50 6.65 -7.54 -3.41
C GLU A 50 5.92 -8.09 -4.64
N ARG A 51 4.58 -7.90 -4.69
CA ARG A 51 3.70 -8.48 -5.71
C ARG A 51 3.20 -7.45 -6.71
N SER A 52 3.12 -7.89 -7.96
CA SER A 52 2.44 -7.15 -9.01
C SER A 52 0.90 -7.18 -8.83
N PRO A 53 0.14 -6.25 -9.45
CA PRO A 53 -1.32 -6.29 -9.49
C PRO A 53 -1.89 -7.63 -9.96
N LYS A 54 -1.28 -8.24 -10.98
CA LYS A 54 -1.66 -9.55 -11.51
C LYS A 54 -1.50 -10.67 -10.47
N GLU A 55 -0.40 -10.66 -9.71
CA GLU A 55 -0.18 -11.65 -8.64
C GLU A 55 -1.16 -11.46 -7.48
N LEU A 56 -1.51 -10.21 -7.15
CA LEU A 56 -2.54 -9.90 -6.16
C LEU A 56 -3.93 -10.37 -6.62
N GLN A 57 -4.29 -10.13 -7.88
CA GLN A 57 -5.50 -10.67 -8.49
C GLN A 57 -5.55 -12.21 -8.36
N GLN A 58 -4.46 -12.89 -8.74
CA GLN A 58 -4.39 -14.35 -8.64
C GLN A 58 -4.48 -14.85 -7.19
N LYS A 59 -3.88 -14.12 -6.25
CA LYS A 59 -3.99 -14.41 -4.82
C LYS A 59 -5.44 -14.35 -4.36
N LEU A 60 -6.16 -13.27 -4.67
CA LEU A 60 -7.58 -13.14 -4.31
C LEU A 60 -8.46 -14.17 -5.00
N LYS A 61 -8.19 -14.47 -6.27
CA LYS A 61 -8.93 -15.48 -7.02
C LYS A 61 -8.81 -16.88 -6.40
N ARG A 62 -7.62 -17.25 -5.91
CA ARG A 62 -7.42 -18.52 -5.16
C ARG A 62 -8.21 -18.55 -3.84
N MET A 63 -8.46 -17.40 -3.22
CA MET A 63 -9.31 -17.26 -2.04
C MET A 63 -10.81 -17.16 -2.37
N GLY A 64 -11.17 -17.23 -3.67
CA GLY A 64 -12.56 -17.20 -4.13
C GLY A 64 -13.14 -15.78 -4.30
N LEU A 65 -12.28 -14.78 -4.53
CA LEU A 65 -12.67 -13.41 -4.82
C LEU A 65 -12.07 -13.00 -6.19
N ASP A 66 -12.91 -12.76 -7.18
CA ASP A 66 -12.48 -12.35 -8.52
C ASP A 66 -12.61 -10.81 -8.67
N VAL A 67 -11.48 -10.14 -8.73
CA VAL A 67 -11.37 -8.67 -8.87
C VAL A 67 -10.41 -8.38 -10.01
N ALA A 68 -10.76 -7.45 -10.88
CA ALA A 68 -9.91 -7.11 -12.03
C ALA A 68 -8.59 -6.49 -11.59
N GLU A 69 -7.51 -6.76 -12.34
CA GLU A 69 -6.15 -6.28 -12.07
C GLU A 69 -6.08 -4.75 -11.91
N SER A 70 -6.92 -4.01 -12.65
CA SER A 70 -7.00 -2.55 -12.60
C SER A 70 -7.43 -1.97 -11.24
N HIS A 71 -7.96 -2.78 -10.34
CA HIS A 71 -8.35 -2.38 -8.99
C HIS A 71 -7.22 -2.48 -7.95
N PHE A 72 -5.99 -2.76 -8.37
CA PHE A 72 -4.85 -2.87 -7.45
C PHE A 72 -3.84 -1.76 -7.68
N TYR A 73 -3.42 -1.10 -6.61
CA TYR A 73 -2.36 -0.10 -6.61
C TYR A 73 -1.39 -0.35 -5.46
N THR A 74 -0.13 -0.63 -5.81
CA THR A 74 0.91 -1.02 -4.85
C THR A 74 1.91 0.10 -4.64
N SER A 75 2.66 0.04 -3.54
CA SER A 75 3.79 0.96 -3.31
C SER A 75 4.88 0.82 -4.39
N ALA A 76 5.00 -0.35 -5.02
CA ALA A 76 5.89 -0.55 -6.18
C ALA A 76 5.49 0.33 -7.37
N LEU A 77 4.20 0.30 -7.76
CA LEU A 77 3.68 1.16 -8.82
C LEU A 77 3.79 2.66 -8.46
N ALA A 78 3.53 3.00 -7.19
CA ALA A 78 3.66 4.36 -6.71
C ALA A 78 5.11 4.85 -6.81
N THR A 79 6.08 4.01 -6.43
CA THR A 79 7.52 4.31 -6.49
C THR A 79 7.97 4.49 -7.93
N ALA A 80 7.61 3.58 -8.82
CA ALA A 80 7.98 3.65 -10.23
C ALA A 80 7.45 4.93 -10.90
N ARG A 81 6.16 5.24 -10.72
CA ARG A 81 5.54 6.47 -11.24
C ARG A 81 6.15 7.74 -10.65
N PHE A 82 6.48 7.72 -9.35
CA PHE A 82 7.14 8.87 -8.73
C PHE A 82 8.48 9.14 -9.42
N ILE A 83 9.35 8.13 -9.53
CA ILE A 83 10.68 8.28 -10.11
C ILE A 83 10.58 8.71 -11.57
N SER A 84 9.76 8.05 -12.39
CA SER A 84 9.54 8.41 -13.78
C SER A 84 9.07 9.86 -13.95
N SER A 85 8.21 10.36 -13.04
CA SER A 85 7.74 11.74 -13.04
C SER A 85 8.78 12.77 -12.66
N GLN A 86 9.77 12.41 -11.84
CA GLN A 86 10.83 13.30 -11.37
C GLN A 86 12.04 13.30 -12.32
N SER A 87 12.38 12.14 -12.86
CA SER A 87 13.56 11.95 -13.70
C SER A 87 13.28 10.85 -14.72
N PRO A 88 12.67 11.19 -15.87
CA PRO A 88 12.49 10.24 -16.97
C PRO A 88 13.83 9.64 -17.40
N GLU A 89 13.80 8.38 -17.86
CA GLU A 89 14.98 7.63 -18.31
C GLU A 89 16.07 7.40 -17.23
N SER A 90 15.72 7.56 -15.95
CA SER A 90 16.63 7.30 -14.84
C SER A 90 16.94 5.80 -14.67
N SER A 91 17.99 5.53 -13.91
CA SER A 91 18.46 4.19 -13.60
C SER A 91 18.43 3.91 -12.10
N ALA A 92 18.29 2.63 -11.73
CA ALA A 92 18.17 2.24 -10.34
C ALA A 92 18.91 0.94 -10.01
N TYR A 93 19.51 0.91 -8.82
CA TYR A 93 19.88 -0.32 -8.13
C TYR A 93 18.76 -0.70 -7.16
N VAL A 94 18.28 -1.94 -7.24
CA VAL A 94 17.08 -2.37 -6.53
C VAL A 94 17.36 -3.56 -5.63
N ILE A 95 16.97 -3.44 -4.35
CA ILE A 95 16.83 -4.57 -3.42
C ILE A 95 15.32 -4.70 -3.15
N GLY A 96 14.69 -5.72 -3.72
CA GLY A 96 13.24 -5.90 -3.62
C GLY A 96 12.73 -7.09 -4.42
N GLY A 97 11.42 -7.31 -4.38
CA GLY A 97 10.74 -8.39 -5.09
C GLY A 97 10.50 -8.11 -6.58
N ALA A 98 10.02 -9.12 -7.28
CA ALA A 98 9.73 -9.06 -8.71
C ALA A 98 8.68 -7.97 -9.05
N GLY A 99 7.67 -7.77 -8.19
CA GLY A 99 6.65 -6.74 -8.40
C GLY A 99 7.23 -5.34 -8.50
N LEU A 100 8.24 -5.02 -7.67
CA LEU A 100 8.92 -3.73 -7.73
C LEU A 100 9.76 -3.59 -9.01
N ILE A 101 10.53 -4.63 -9.34
CA ILE A 101 11.39 -4.62 -10.55
C ILE A 101 10.54 -4.45 -11.81
N MET A 102 9.43 -5.17 -11.92
CA MET A 102 8.51 -5.06 -13.05
C MET A 102 7.89 -3.65 -13.14
N ALA A 103 7.42 -3.10 -12.02
CA ALA A 103 6.82 -1.77 -12.00
C ALA A 103 7.81 -0.68 -12.48
N LEU A 104 9.07 -0.77 -12.05
CA LEU A 104 10.14 0.14 -12.47
C LEU A 104 10.44 -0.01 -13.97
N HIS A 105 10.54 -1.23 -14.45
CA HIS A 105 10.78 -1.52 -15.86
C HIS A 105 9.65 -0.99 -16.77
N ASP A 106 8.39 -1.17 -16.36
CA ASP A 106 7.21 -0.71 -17.10
C ASP A 106 7.13 0.82 -17.21
N GLU A 107 7.71 1.54 -16.26
CA GLU A 107 7.83 3.00 -16.27
C GLU A 107 9.15 3.48 -16.91
N GLY A 108 9.90 2.59 -17.56
CA GLY A 108 11.13 2.92 -18.32
C GLY A 108 12.37 3.13 -17.48
N ILE A 109 12.38 2.73 -16.21
CA ILE A 109 13.54 2.84 -15.33
C ILE A 109 14.47 1.65 -15.57
N THR A 110 15.73 1.92 -15.92
CA THR A 110 16.70 0.87 -16.23
C THR A 110 17.41 0.38 -14.97
N MET A 111 17.67 -0.94 -14.90
CA MET A 111 18.47 -1.51 -13.82
C MET A 111 19.95 -1.21 -14.05
N ASN A 112 20.60 -0.59 -13.06
CA ASN A 112 22.01 -0.22 -13.11
C ASN A 112 22.67 -0.49 -11.75
N ASP A 113 23.72 -1.24 -11.74
CA ASP A 113 24.43 -1.63 -10.54
C ASP A 113 25.85 -1.04 -10.42
N VAL A 114 26.19 -0.10 -11.30
CA VAL A 114 27.50 0.55 -11.37
C VAL A 114 27.43 2.02 -10.95
N ASP A 115 26.52 2.78 -11.58
CA ASP A 115 26.34 4.22 -11.34
C ASP A 115 24.86 4.59 -11.53
N PRO A 116 23.97 4.13 -10.61
CA PRO A 116 22.56 4.40 -10.70
C PRO A 116 22.21 5.80 -10.16
N ASP A 117 21.12 6.38 -10.68
CA ASP A 117 20.55 7.62 -10.12
C ASP A 117 19.87 7.37 -8.76
N TYR A 118 19.33 6.16 -8.58
CA TYR A 118 18.58 5.78 -7.37
C TYR A 118 19.02 4.43 -6.82
N VAL A 119 19.01 4.31 -5.50
CA VAL A 119 18.99 3.04 -4.77
C VAL A 119 17.59 2.88 -4.19
N ILE A 120 16.90 1.80 -4.56
CA ILE A 120 15.51 1.57 -4.20
C ILE A 120 15.40 0.30 -3.36
N ILE A 121 14.80 0.42 -2.18
CA ILE A 121 14.59 -0.70 -1.27
C ILE A 121 13.09 -0.98 -1.13
N GLY A 122 12.71 -2.23 -1.31
CA GLY A 122 11.37 -2.76 -1.07
C GLY A 122 11.45 -4.14 -0.43
N GLU A 123 10.30 -4.72 -0.09
CA GLU A 123 10.23 -6.07 0.44
C GLU A 123 10.64 -7.09 -0.63
N GLY A 124 11.27 -8.18 -0.17
CA GLY A 124 11.67 -9.30 -1.04
C GLY A 124 12.81 -10.12 -0.46
N ASN A 125 13.14 -11.20 -1.14
CA ASN A 125 14.13 -12.19 -0.70
C ASN A 125 15.57 -11.88 -1.16
N THR A 126 15.81 -10.73 -1.79
CA THR A 126 17.11 -10.34 -2.30
C THR A 126 17.96 -9.57 -1.28
N TYR A 127 17.49 -9.46 -0.05
CA TYR A 127 18.13 -8.76 1.05
C TYR A 127 19.23 -9.63 1.66
N ASN A 128 20.49 -9.24 1.46
CA ASN A 128 21.66 -9.89 2.02
C ASN A 128 22.79 -8.87 2.23
N TYR A 129 23.86 -9.29 2.92
CA TYR A 129 24.98 -8.40 3.27
C TYR A 129 25.64 -7.77 2.02
N GLU A 130 25.87 -8.54 0.97
CA GLU A 130 26.55 -8.07 -0.26
C GLU A 130 25.72 -6.99 -0.96
N ASN A 131 24.42 -7.19 -1.06
CA ASN A 131 23.51 -6.21 -1.66
C ASN A 131 23.40 -4.94 -0.81
N ILE A 132 23.38 -5.06 0.52
CA ILE A 132 23.41 -3.91 1.44
C ILE A 132 24.71 -3.14 1.29
N LEU A 133 25.85 -3.81 1.29
CA LEU A 133 27.17 -3.20 1.11
C LEU A 133 27.25 -2.44 -0.21
N LYS A 134 26.75 -3.03 -1.29
CA LYS A 134 26.68 -2.38 -2.60
C LYS A 134 25.78 -1.15 -2.57
N ALA A 135 24.59 -1.24 -1.97
CA ALA A 135 23.67 -0.12 -1.80
C ALA A 135 24.34 1.05 -1.04
N VAL A 136 25.04 0.75 0.07
CA VAL A 136 25.79 1.75 0.84
C VAL A 136 26.81 2.47 -0.04
N HIS A 137 27.62 1.72 -0.82
CA HIS A 137 28.62 2.32 -1.70
C HIS A 137 28.00 3.20 -2.79
N LEU A 138 26.87 2.79 -3.36
CA LEU A 138 26.16 3.55 -4.40
C LEU A 138 25.55 4.85 -3.82
N VAL A 139 24.92 4.79 -2.65
CA VAL A 139 24.41 5.97 -1.94
C VAL A 139 25.56 6.94 -1.58
N MET A 140 26.69 6.42 -1.09
CA MET A 140 27.87 7.23 -0.79
C MET A 140 28.47 7.90 -2.04
N LYS A 141 28.26 7.33 -3.23
CA LYS A 141 28.65 7.95 -4.52
C LYS A 141 27.65 8.98 -5.02
N GLY A 142 26.49 9.11 -4.40
CA GLY A 142 25.50 10.14 -4.74
C GLY A 142 24.16 9.63 -5.24
N ALA A 143 23.92 8.32 -5.35
CA ALA A 143 22.62 7.76 -5.66
C ALA A 143 21.59 8.14 -4.58
N LYS A 144 20.38 8.51 -4.99
CA LYS A 144 19.30 8.92 -4.07
C LYS A 144 18.63 7.70 -3.48
N LEU A 145 18.44 7.68 -2.15
CA LEU A 145 17.88 6.54 -1.44
C LEU A 145 16.34 6.64 -1.34
N ILE A 146 15.64 5.63 -1.87
CA ILE A 146 14.18 5.53 -1.88
C ILE A 146 13.75 4.25 -1.16
N GLY A 147 12.76 4.36 -0.27
CA GLY A 147 12.04 3.22 0.29
C GLY A 147 10.62 3.15 -0.27
N THR A 148 10.14 1.95 -0.58
CA THR A 148 8.80 1.77 -1.12
C THR A 148 7.71 2.11 -0.10
N ASN A 149 7.97 1.91 1.20
CA ASN A 149 7.09 2.29 2.30
C ASN A 149 7.87 2.46 3.61
N SER A 150 7.25 3.08 4.60
CA SER A 150 7.85 3.35 5.92
C SER A 150 7.48 2.34 7.00
N ASP A 151 6.88 1.20 6.65
CA ASP A 151 6.48 0.18 7.60
C ASP A 151 7.71 -0.51 8.21
N LEU A 152 7.73 -0.62 9.53
CA LEU A 152 8.79 -1.32 10.27
C LEU A 152 8.63 -2.83 10.18
N THR A 153 7.39 -3.29 10.23
CA THR A 153 7.05 -4.71 10.23
C THR A 153 5.83 -4.97 9.36
N GLY A 154 5.78 -6.18 8.78
CA GLY A 154 4.60 -6.72 8.13
C GLY A 154 4.09 -7.96 8.87
N PRO A 155 2.80 -8.34 8.69
CA PRO A 155 2.27 -9.56 9.24
C PRO A 155 2.74 -10.78 8.44
N SER A 156 2.93 -11.91 9.13
CA SER A 156 3.16 -13.21 8.53
C SER A 156 2.42 -14.30 9.29
N GLU A 157 2.35 -15.51 8.72
CA GLU A 157 1.72 -16.66 9.38
C GLU A 157 2.41 -17.05 10.71
N ASN A 158 3.70 -16.74 10.85
CA ASN A 158 4.52 -17.05 12.02
C ASN A 158 4.86 -15.83 12.90
N GLY A 159 4.07 -14.76 12.82
CA GLY A 159 4.28 -13.53 13.58
C GLY A 159 4.57 -12.32 12.70
N ILE A 160 5.60 -11.54 13.03
CA ILE A 160 5.99 -10.35 12.26
C ILE A 160 7.26 -10.61 11.44
N ILE A 161 7.35 -9.96 10.29
CA ILE A 161 8.56 -9.90 9.46
C ILE A 161 9.05 -8.46 9.34
N PRO A 162 10.35 -8.22 9.12
CA PRO A 162 10.86 -6.89 8.78
C PRO A 162 10.22 -6.39 7.49
N ALA A 163 9.71 -5.15 7.49
CA ALA A 163 9.25 -4.46 6.29
C ALA A 163 10.29 -3.44 5.79
N CYS A 164 9.97 -2.69 4.77
CA CYS A 164 10.91 -1.84 4.04
C CYS A 164 11.72 -0.90 4.96
N ARG A 165 11.08 -0.25 5.94
CA ARG A 165 11.77 0.65 6.88
C ARG A 165 12.85 -0.06 7.71
N ALA A 166 12.59 -1.28 8.17
CA ALA A 166 13.57 -2.07 8.91
C ALA A 166 14.72 -2.54 8.01
N MET A 167 14.42 -2.85 6.74
CA MET A 167 15.41 -3.32 5.78
C MET A 167 16.33 -2.20 5.29
N ILE A 168 15.83 -0.97 5.16
CA ILE A 168 16.61 0.18 4.69
C ILE A 168 17.48 0.80 5.79
N ALA A 169 17.14 0.59 7.06
CA ALA A 169 17.81 1.20 8.21
C ALA A 169 19.34 1.01 8.24
N PRO A 170 19.93 -0.16 7.94
CA PRO A 170 21.39 -0.32 7.90
C PRO A 170 22.06 0.59 6.86
N ILE A 171 21.41 0.86 5.73
CA ILE A 171 21.93 1.74 4.68
C ILE A 171 21.89 3.20 5.16
N GLU A 172 20.78 3.65 5.75
CA GLU A 172 20.67 4.99 6.33
C GLU A 172 21.71 5.22 7.44
N MET A 173 21.86 4.25 8.34
CA MET A 173 22.81 4.33 9.45
C MET A 173 24.27 4.38 8.96
N ALA A 174 24.64 3.59 7.94
CA ALA A 174 25.99 3.55 7.41
C ALA A 174 26.34 4.79 6.57
N THR A 175 25.37 5.38 5.87
CA THR A 175 25.59 6.50 4.95
C THR A 175 25.30 7.86 5.55
N GLY A 176 24.50 7.92 6.62
CA GLY A 176 23.94 9.15 7.16
C GLY A 176 22.89 9.81 6.26
N GLN A 177 22.46 9.14 5.18
CA GLN A 177 21.44 9.62 4.26
C GLN A 177 20.07 9.04 4.63
N ASN A 178 19.04 9.90 4.71
CA ASN A 178 17.69 9.45 4.97
C ASN A 178 17.00 9.05 3.65
N ALA A 179 16.27 7.94 3.68
CA ALA A 179 15.43 7.52 2.58
C ALA A 179 14.17 8.39 2.45
N TYR A 180 13.71 8.58 1.22
CA TYR A 180 12.38 9.10 0.96
C TYR A 180 11.40 7.94 0.73
N PHE A 181 10.35 7.87 1.53
CA PHE A 181 9.36 6.79 1.50
C PHE A 181 8.11 7.20 0.70
N ILE A 182 7.68 6.34 -0.24
CA ILE A 182 6.60 6.63 -1.18
C ILE A 182 5.24 6.13 -0.70
N GLY A 183 5.19 4.95 -0.08
CA GLY A 183 3.95 4.32 0.40
C GLY A 183 3.24 5.12 1.50
N LYS A 184 2.04 4.68 1.88
CA LYS A 184 1.31 5.26 3.02
C LYS A 184 2.24 5.41 4.24
N PRO A 185 2.18 6.50 5.00
CA PRO A 185 1.20 7.58 4.93
C PRO A 185 1.52 8.71 3.94
N ASN A 186 2.51 8.55 3.04
CA ASN A 186 2.83 9.61 2.08
C ASN A 186 1.60 9.97 1.22
N PRO A 187 1.16 11.24 1.23
CA PRO A 187 -0.03 11.66 0.50
C PRO A 187 0.07 11.50 -1.03
N LEU A 188 1.27 11.32 -1.54
CA LEU A 188 1.52 11.12 -2.97
C LEU A 188 0.83 9.84 -3.49
N MET A 189 0.91 8.75 -2.72
CA MET A 189 0.26 7.49 -3.06
C MET A 189 -1.27 7.65 -3.07
N MET A 190 -1.83 8.34 -2.07
CA MET A 190 -3.27 8.59 -1.96
C MET A 190 -3.79 9.49 -3.09
N ARG A 191 -3.07 10.58 -3.42
CA ARG A 191 -3.44 11.47 -4.53
C ARG A 191 -3.45 10.74 -5.87
N THR A 192 -2.51 9.83 -6.08
CA THR A 192 -2.47 9.02 -7.29
C THR A 192 -3.63 8.03 -7.30
N GLY A 193 -3.97 7.41 -6.17
CA GLY A 193 -5.15 6.55 -6.03
C GLY A 193 -6.45 7.29 -6.39
N LEU A 194 -6.66 8.50 -5.88
CA LEU A 194 -7.82 9.35 -6.23
C LEU A 194 -7.88 9.67 -7.72
N ARG A 195 -6.72 9.95 -8.33
CA ARG A 195 -6.63 10.21 -9.78
C ARG A 195 -6.99 8.98 -10.61
N ILE A 196 -6.54 7.78 -10.18
CA ILE A 196 -6.92 6.51 -10.82
C ILE A 196 -8.44 6.28 -10.70
N LEU A 197 -9.02 6.55 -9.55
CA LEU A 197 -10.46 6.42 -9.33
C LEU A 197 -11.30 7.48 -10.07
N GLY A 198 -10.70 8.60 -10.46
CA GLY A 198 -11.41 9.71 -11.09
C GLY A 198 -12.39 10.42 -10.17
N VAL A 199 -12.09 10.49 -8.85
CA VAL A 199 -12.96 11.11 -7.84
C VAL A 199 -12.21 12.16 -7.04
N HIS A 200 -12.96 13.12 -6.48
CA HIS A 200 -12.39 14.09 -5.52
C HIS A 200 -12.30 13.48 -4.11
N SER A 201 -11.40 14.00 -3.28
CA SER A 201 -11.19 13.49 -1.93
C SER A 201 -12.44 13.53 -1.05
N GLU A 202 -13.27 14.58 -1.18
CA GLU A 202 -14.54 14.74 -0.47
C GLU A 202 -15.59 13.66 -0.81
N ASP A 203 -15.50 13.08 -2.02
CA ASP A 203 -16.36 12.00 -2.51
C ASP A 203 -15.78 10.60 -2.22
N ALA A 204 -14.63 10.51 -1.57
CA ALA A 204 -13.92 9.26 -1.34
C ALA A 204 -13.74 8.95 0.14
N VAL A 205 -13.49 7.66 0.42
CA VAL A 205 -13.16 7.17 1.75
C VAL A 205 -11.91 6.30 1.69
N MET A 206 -11.03 6.45 2.71
CA MET A 206 -9.96 5.51 3.01
C MET A 206 -10.46 4.50 4.05
N ILE A 207 -10.42 3.23 3.72
CA ILE A 207 -10.73 2.10 4.61
C ILE A 207 -9.42 1.38 4.91
N GLY A 208 -9.07 1.27 6.18
CA GLY A 208 -7.84 0.64 6.62
C GLY A 208 -7.93 0.13 8.04
N ASP A 209 -6.94 -0.62 8.46
CA ASP A 209 -6.85 -1.20 9.80
C ASP A 209 -5.76 -0.54 10.67
N ARG A 210 -5.01 0.42 10.10
CA ARG A 210 -3.89 1.06 10.79
C ARG A 210 -4.09 2.56 10.95
N MET A 211 -3.90 3.02 12.19
CA MET A 211 -3.94 4.44 12.51
C MET A 211 -2.74 5.20 11.92
N ASP A 212 -1.54 4.63 12.00
CA ASP A 212 -0.26 5.25 11.66
C ASP A 212 0.06 5.29 10.16
N THR A 213 -0.74 4.61 9.33
CA THR A 213 -0.58 4.63 7.87
C THR A 213 -1.89 5.03 7.18
N ASP A 214 -2.95 4.23 7.32
CA ASP A 214 -4.20 4.41 6.56
C ASP A 214 -4.98 5.64 7.00
N MET A 215 -5.20 5.75 8.31
CA MET A 215 -6.03 6.83 8.85
C MET A 215 -5.36 8.18 8.63
N ILE A 216 -4.06 8.29 8.96
CA ILE A 216 -3.36 9.56 8.74
C ILE A 216 -3.23 9.90 7.25
N ALA A 217 -2.99 8.92 6.36
CA ALA A 217 -2.95 9.15 4.93
C ALA A 217 -4.29 9.66 4.39
N GLY A 218 -5.42 9.10 4.86
CA GLY A 218 -6.74 9.58 4.51
C GLY A 218 -7.00 11.00 4.99
N ILE A 219 -6.70 11.29 6.25
CA ILE A 219 -6.89 12.61 6.87
C ILE A 219 -6.07 13.69 6.13
N GLU A 220 -4.77 13.46 5.91
CA GLU A 220 -3.88 14.43 5.25
C GLU A 220 -4.23 14.65 3.77
N THR A 221 -4.95 13.72 3.16
CA THR A 221 -5.41 13.83 1.76
C THR A 221 -6.84 14.37 1.66
N GLY A 222 -7.52 14.55 2.78
CA GLY A 222 -8.88 15.10 2.83
C GLY A 222 -9.97 14.07 2.48
N LEU A 223 -9.69 12.78 2.63
CA LEU A 223 -10.68 11.72 2.52
C LEU A 223 -11.42 11.54 3.85
N ASP A 224 -12.64 11.02 3.78
CA ASP A 224 -13.23 10.39 4.95
C ASP A 224 -12.43 9.13 5.31
N THR A 225 -12.40 8.80 6.60
CA THR A 225 -11.63 7.65 7.09
C THR A 225 -12.52 6.66 7.83
N CYS A 226 -12.36 5.38 7.51
CA CYS A 226 -13.04 4.27 8.13
C CYS A 226 -12.00 3.26 8.64
N LEU A 227 -11.82 3.21 9.95
CA LEU A 227 -10.98 2.21 10.60
C LEU A 227 -11.76 0.91 10.74
N VAL A 228 -11.19 -0.20 10.31
CA VAL A 228 -11.73 -1.55 10.59
C VAL A 228 -10.87 -2.23 11.65
N LEU A 229 -11.53 -2.89 12.60
CA LEU A 229 -10.89 -3.58 13.73
C LEU A 229 -10.53 -5.04 13.41
N SER A 230 -10.56 -5.40 12.14
CA SER A 230 -10.23 -6.75 11.66
C SER A 230 -8.73 -7.01 11.48
N GLY A 231 -7.89 -6.00 11.68
CA GLY A 231 -6.45 -6.08 11.47
C GLY A 231 -5.62 -5.67 12.70
N VAL A 232 -4.70 -4.72 12.52
CA VAL A 232 -3.66 -4.39 13.50
C VAL A 232 -4.15 -3.54 14.68
N THR A 233 -5.03 -2.55 14.42
CA THR A 233 -5.42 -1.59 15.46
C THR A 233 -6.56 -2.10 16.31
N ASP A 234 -6.34 -2.21 17.61
CA ASP A 234 -7.40 -2.42 18.58
C ASP A 234 -8.14 -1.13 18.94
N ARG A 235 -9.40 -1.23 19.37
CA ARG A 235 -10.22 -0.07 19.77
C ARG A 235 -9.56 0.80 20.84
N ALA A 236 -8.84 0.20 21.78
CA ALA A 236 -8.11 0.91 22.83
C ALA A 236 -6.94 1.74 22.29
N ASP A 237 -6.33 1.30 21.21
CA ASP A 237 -5.16 1.94 20.61
C ASP A 237 -5.49 3.24 19.88
N ILE A 238 -6.72 3.42 19.45
CA ILE A 238 -7.18 4.65 18.77
C ILE A 238 -6.85 5.89 19.62
N ASN A 239 -6.97 5.78 20.94
CA ASN A 239 -6.74 6.91 21.86
C ASN A 239 -5.26 7.29 22.02
N LYS A 240 -4.33 6.47 21.55
CA LYS A 240 -2.89 6.77 21.59
C LYS A 240 -2.48 7.80 20.51
N PHE A 241 -3.35 8.04 19.52
CA PHE A 241 -3.09 8.96 18.42
C PHE A 241 -3.76 10.32 18.63
N PRO A 242 -3.18 11.42 18.12
CA PRO A 242 -3.75 12.77 18.25
C PRO A 242 -4.94 13.02 17.31
N TYR A 243 -5.24 12.10 16.40
CA TYR A 243 -6.33 12.17 15.43
C TYR A 243 -7.29 10.99 15.58
N ARG A 244 -8.47 11.08 14.95
CA ARG A 244 -9.52 10.06 15.02
C ARG A 244 -10.01 9.69 13.63
N PRO A 245 -10.32 8.41 13.36
CA PRO A 245 -11.07 8.03 12.17
C PRO A 245 -12.49 8.59 12.27
N ARG A 246 -13.10 8.88 11.11
CA ARG A 246 -14.50 9.32 11.05
C ARG A 246 -15.46 8.20 11.47
N LEU A 247 -15.16 6.97 11.08
CA LEU A 247 -15.92 5.77 11.43
C LEU A 247 -15.00 4.67 11.95
N VAL A 248 -15.55 3.83 12.83
CA VAL A 248 -14.89 2.61 13.31
C VAL A 248 -15.88 1.45 13.17
N LEU A 249 -15.50 0.44 12.38
CA LEU A 249 -16.29 -0.76 12.11
C LEU A 249 -15.54 -2.02 12.56
N ASN A 250 -16.23 -3.15 12.70
CA ASN A 250 -15.53 -4.40 12.99
C ASN A 250 -14.81 -4.95 11.75
N GLY A 251 -15.36 -4.72 10.55
CA GLY A 251 -14.80 -5.11 9.27
C GLY A 251 -15.59 -4.50 8.12
N VAL A 252 -15.12 -4.70 6.88
CA VAL A 252 -15.77 -4.16 5.68
C VAL A 252 -17.16 -4.76 5.44
N GLY A 253 -17.44 -5.93 5.99
CA GLY A 253 -18.75 -6.58 5.94
C GLY A 253 -19.87 -5.81 6.65
N ASP A 254 -19.53 -4.79 7.47
CA ASP A 254 -20.52 -3.91 8.09
C ASP A 254 -21.00 -2.78 7.14
N ILE A 255 -20.34 -2.61 5.97
CA ILE A 255 -20.63 -1.51 5.04
C ILE A 255 -21.87 -1.77 4.17
N PRO A 256 -22.04 -2.95 3.53
CA PRO A 256 -23.23 -3.23 2.73
C PRO A 256 -24.52 -3.09 3.53
N ASP A 257 -25.59 -2.68 2.85
CA ASP A 257 -26.91 -2.67 3.46
C ASP A 257 -27.49 -4.09 3.48
N LYS A 258 -27.75 -4.61 4.67
CA LYS A 258 -28.35 -5.96 4.86
C LYS A 258 -29.84 -6.00 4.55
N SER A 259 -30.47 -4.85 4.32
CA SER A 259 -31.91 -4.74 4.04
C SER A 259 -32.32 -5.28 2.66
N ASN A 260 -31.38 -5.58 1.77
CA ASN A 260 -31.63 -6.12 0.44
C ASN A 260 -31.36 -7.64 0.29
N GLU A 261 -31.08 -8.35 1.36
CA GLU A 261 -31.10 -9.81 1.38
C GLU A 261 -32.56 -10.30 1.62
N ILE A 262 -33.47 -9.98 0.70
CA ILE A 262 -34.80 -10.58 0.68
C ILE A 262 -34.87 -11.53 -0.51
N VAL A 263 -34.78 -12.85 -0.15
CA VAL A 263 -35.31 -14.09 -0.79
C VAL A 263 -34.83 -14.37 -2.22
#